data_b182c92d2879bf6245028737e41958ad
#
_entry.id   b182c92d2879bf6245028737e41958ad
#
_cell.length_a   1.000
_cell.length_b   1.000
_cell.length_c   1.000
_cell.angle_alpha   90.00
_cell.angle_beta   90.00
_cell.angle_gamma   90.00
#
_symmetry.space_group_name_H-M   'P 1'
#
loop_
_entity.id
_entity.type
_entity.pdbx_description
1 polymer ?
#
loop_
_entity_poly.entity_id
_entity_poly.type
_entity_poly.pdbx_seq_one_letter_code
_entity_poly.pdbx_strand_id
1 'polypeptide(L)'
;MVTKNLKEDYISSSHLNNNSEIHIKKPDWIRVKAPISNGYLATKDLINKAKLNTVCQSASCPNIGECWDKGHATVMILGDVCTRKCGFCNIKSGNPNAVDVLEPKRLAIAISKLNLKHVVITSVDRDDLIDGGA
;
A
#
# COMPACT_ATOMS: atom_id res chain seq x y z
N MET A 1 -5.39 41.36 -5.68
CA MET A 1 -5.73 39.93 -5.54
C MET A 1 -6.29 39.47 -6.87
N VAL A 2 -5.53 38.73 -7.66
CA VAL A 2 -5.94 38.22 -8.97
C VAL A 2 -6.11 36.73 -8.81
N THR A 3 -7.34 36.26 -8.73
CA THR A 3 -7.67 34.83 -8.78
C THR A 3 -7.61 34.40 -10.25
N LYS A 4 -6.48 33.77 -10.65
CA LYS A 4 -6.40 33.12 -11.96
C LYS A 4 -7.31 31.89 -11.99
N ASN A 5 -8.22 31.88 -12.94
CA ASN A 5 -9.19 30.84 -13.19
C ASN A 5 -8.48 29.61 -13.78
N LEU A 6 -8.34 28.56 -12.98
CA LEU A 6 -7.66 27.28 -13.34
C LEU A 6 -8.40 26.44 -14.40
N LYS A 7 -9.48 26.96 -14.97
CA LYS A 7 -10.31 26.26 -15.97
C LYS A 7 -10.01 26.59 -17.43
N GLU A 8 -9.29 27.68 -17.71
CA GLU A 8 -9.07 28.11 -19.10
C GLU A 8 -7.81 27.54 -19.76
N ASP A 9 -6.83 27.05 -18.97
CA ASP A 9 -5.60 26.48 -19.55
C ASP A 9 -5.75 25.00 -20.00
N TYR A 10 -6.91 24.37 -19.77
CA TYR A 10 -7.13 22.96 -20.11
C TYR A 10 -7.78 22.72 -21.48
N ILE A 11 -8.24 23.75 -22.20
CA ILE A 11 -9.07 23.58 -23.41
C ILE A 11 -8.40 24.06 -24.72
N SER A 12 -7.18 24.54 -24.70
CA SER A 12 -6.59 25.14 -25.91
C SER A 12 -5.56 24.29 -26.67
N SER A 13 -5.62 22.96 -26.61
CA SER A 13 -4.83 22.11 -27.51
C SER A 13 -5.61 20.96 -28.13
N SER A 14 -6.72 21.30 -28.79
CA SER A 14 -7.37 20.37 -29.71
C SER A 14 -6.85 20.59 -31.14
N HIS A 15 -5.71 20.03 -31.47
CA HIS A 15 -5.38 19.67 -32.83
C HIS A 15 -5.36 18.17 -32.97
N LEU A 16 -6.46 17.66 -33.48
CA LEU A 16 -6.63 16.31 -34.01
C LEU A 16 -5.67 16.08 -35.16
N ASN A 17 -4.74 15.13 -35.02
CA ASN A 17 -4.44 14.21 -36.12
C ASN A 17 -3.62 13.01 -35.64
N ASN A 18 -4.16 11.82 -35.95
CA ASN A 18 -3.55 10.52 -36.14
C ASN A 18 -2.79 9.85 -34.97
N ASN A 19 -3.44 8.85 -34.37
CA ASN A 19 -2.87 7.62 -33.75
C ASN A 19 -1.55 7.74 -32.98
N SER A 20 -1.31 8.81 -32.28
CA SER A 20 -0.28 8.89 -31.25
C SER A 20 -1.01 9.04 -29.90
N GLU A 21 -0.91 8.05 -29.07
CA GLU A 21 -1.29 8.14 -27.67
C GLU A 21 -0.65 9.41 -27.09
N ILE A 22 -1.46 10.37 -26.69
CA ILE A 22 -0.97 11.60 -26.05
C ILE A 22 -0.42 11.19 -24.69
N HIS A 23 0.87 10.91 -24.63
CA HIS A 23 1.58 10.72 -23.37
C HIS A 23 1.63 12.05 -22.62
N ILE A 24 0.58 12.32 -21.82
CA ILE A 24 0.56 13.47 -20.91
C ILE A 24 1.67 13.24 -19.88
N LYS A 25 2.74 14.04 -19.97
CA LYS A 25 3.84 13.99 -19.01
C LYS A 25 3.28 14.28 -17.60
N LYS A 26 3.52 13.35 -16.67
CA LYS A 26 3.13 13.55 -15.28
C LYS A 26 3.80 14.80 -14.70
N PRO A 27 3.10 15.64 -13.94
CA PRO A 27 3.68 16.78 -13.27
C PRO A 27 4.88 16.39 -12.39
N ASP A 28 5.86 17.28 -12.28
CA ASP A 28 7.10 16.97 -11.55
C ASP A 28 6.91 16.69 -10.06
N TRP A 29 5.82 17.19 -9.47
CA TRP A 29 5.48 16.93 -8.07
C TRP A 29 4.90 15.51 -7.82
N ILE A 30 4.51 14.75 -8.86
CA ILE A 30 4.06 13.35 -8.77
C ILE A 30 5.26 12.39 -8.88
N ARG A 31 6.44 12.76 -8.44
CA ARG A 31 7.58 11.86 -8.44
C ARG A 31 7.71 11.15 -7.11
N VAL A 32 7.66 9.82 -7.14
CA VAL A 32 7.94 8.96 -5.99
C VAL A 32 9.41 8.54 -6.06
N LYS A 33 10.10 8.63 -4.91
CA LYS A 33 11.48 8.12 -4.80
C LYS A 33 11.48 6.61 -4.92
N ALA A 34 12.44 6.08 -5.68
CA ALA A 34 12.62 4.63 -5.77
C ALA A 34 12.90 4.03 -4.38
N PRO A 35 12.30 2.88 -4.03
CA PRO A 35 12.47 2.24 -2.72
C PRO A 35 13.79 1.46 -2.65
N ILE A 36 14.91 2.17 -2.56
CA ILE A 36 16.28 1.62 -2.57
C ILE A 36 17.08 1.94 -1.31
N SER A 37 16.49 2.63 -0.33
CA SER A 37 17.19 2.97 0.91
C SER A 37 17.50 1.74 1.76
N ASN A 38 18.56 1.82 2.57
CA ASN A 38 18.93 0.74 3.49
C ASN A 38 17.82 0.43 4.50
N GLY A 39 17.11 1.44 5.00
CA GLY A 39 15.99 1.28 5.91
C GLY A 39 14.83 0.53 5.27
N TYR A 40 14.48 0.87 4.02
CA TYR A 40 13.48 0.13 3.25
C TYR A 40 13.87 -1.33 3.04
N LEU A 41 15.12 -1.60 2.61
CA LEU A 41 15.59 -2.95 2.33
C LEU A 41 15.60 -3.82 3.60
N ALA A 42 16.06 -3.28 4.72
CA ALA A 42 16.06 -3.96 6.02
C ALA A 42 14.63 -4.30 6.47
N THR A 43 13.71 -3.35 6.38
CA THR A 43 12.29 -3.55 6.72
C THR A 43 11.66 -4.63 5.83
N LYS A 44 11.90 -4.55 4.51
CA LYS A 44 11.39 -5.54 3.54
C LYS A 44 11.89 -6.95 3.82
N ASP A 45 13.19 -7.11 4.07
CA ASP A 45 13.79 -8.41 4.37
C ASP A 45 13.20 -9.04 5.63
N LEU A 46 13.03 -8.25 6.68
CA LEU A 46 12.48 -8.72 7.95
C LEU A 46 10.99 -9.09 7.87
N ILE A 47 10.18 -8.30 7.17
CA ILE A 47 8.77 -8.60 6.90
C ILE A 47 8.65 -9.92 6.13
N ASN A 48 9.46 -10.10 5.09
CA ASN A 48 9.46 -11.32 4.28
C ASN A 48 9.90 -12.56 5.10
N LYS A 49 10.97 -12.44 5.89
CA LYS A 49 11.45 -13.51 6.78
C LYS A 49 10.42 -13.90 7.84
N ALA A 50 9.71 -12.92 8.37
CA ALA A 50 8.63 -13.15 9.34
C ALA A 50 7.32 -13.65 8.69
N LYS A 51 7.25 -13.72 7.35
CA LYS A 51 6.04 -14.09 6.60
C LYS A 51 4.83 -13.26 7.02
N LEU A 52 5.01 -11.93 7.11
CA LEU A 52 3.96 -10.99 7.47
C LEU A 52 3.37 -10.34 6.22
N ASN A 53 2.08 -10.09 6.27
CA ASN A 53 1.36 -9.37 5.23
C ASN A 53 1.34 -7.88 5.55
N THR A 54 1.53 -7.03 4.55
CA THR A 54 1.46 -5.58 4.72
C THR A 54 0.55 -4.94 3.69
N VAL A 55 -0.27 -3.99 4.13
CA VAL A 55 -1.06 -3.17 3.23
C VAL A 55 -0.17 -2.42 2.24
N CYS A 56 1.02 -1.99 2.71
CA CYS A 56 1.97 -1.26 1.88
C CYS A 56 2.40 -2.01 0.62
N GLN A 57 2.62 -3.34 0.73
CA GLN A 57 2.96 -4.20 -0.42
C GLN A 57 1.72 -4.58 -1.21
N SER A 58 0.69 -5.11 -0.53
CA SER A 58 -0.51 -5.66 -1.18
C SER A 58 -1.31 -4.58 -1.94
N ALA A 59 -1.36 -3.36 -1.41
CA ALA A 59 -2.03 -2.23 -2.05
C ALA A 59 -1.13 -1.46 -3.04
N SER A 60 0.11 -1.91 -3.28
CA SER A 60 1.07 -1.23 -4.18
C SER A 60 1.26 0.25 -3.82
N CYS A 61 1.42 0.53 -2.51
CA CYS A 61 1.51 1.90 -2.00
C CYS A 61 2.72 2.65 -2.59
N PRO A 62 2.53 3.81 -3.23
CA PRO A 62 3.64 4.56 -3.82
C PRO A 62 4.62 5.12 -2.79
N ASN A 63 4.19 5.30 -1.54
CA ASN A 63 4.99 5.89 -0.47
C ASN A 63 5.77 4.85 0.35
N ILE A 64 5.71 3.56 -0.02
CA ILE A 64 6.31 2.45 0.74
C ILE A 64 7.79 2.69 1.05
N GLY A 65 8.56 3.20 0.09
CA GLY A 65 9.99 3.45 0.24
C GLY A 65 10.29 4.45 1.35
N GLU A 66 9.56 5.57 1.36
CA GLU A 66 9.74 6.63 2.36
C GLU A 66 9.23 6.22 3.75
N CYS A 67 8.05 5.57 3.80
CA CYS A 67 7.46 5.13 5.06
C CYS A 67 8.35 4.10 5.76
N TRP A 68 8.81 3.09 5.05
CA TRP A 68 9.64 2.03 5.63
C TRP A 68 11.04 2.52 6.00
N ASP A 69 11.61 3.45 5.23
CA ASP A 69 12.87 4.12 5.59
C ASP A 69 12.77 4.91 6.90
N LYS A 70 11.63 5.53 7.14
CA LYS A 70 11.31 6.25 8.39
C LYS A 70 10.91 5.34 9.56
N GLY A 71 10.79 4.03 9.35
CA GLY A 71 10.35 3.07 10.35
C GLY A 71 8.85 3.10 10.60
N HIS A 72 8.04 3.39 9.59
CA HIS A 72 6.59 3.33 9.61
C HIS A 72 6.09 2.18 8.75
N ALA A 73 5.27 1.29 9.31
CA ALA A 73 4.69 0.17 8.56
C ALA A 73 3.22 -0.06 8.93
N THR A 74 2.44 -0.53 7.96
CA THR A 74 1.07 -0.99 8.16
C THR A 74 1.02 -2.47 7.89
N VAL A 75 0.83 -3.27 8.94
CA VAL A 75 0.74 -4.72 8.88
C VAL A 75 -0.73 -5.13 8.79
N MET A 76 -0.98 -6.17 8.02
CA MET A 76 -2.29 -6.74 7.82
C MET A 76 -2.32 -8.13 8.43
N ILE A 77 -3.29 -8.40 9.30
CA ILE A 77 -3.50 -9.69 9.96
C ILE A 77 -4.69 -10.43 9.38
N LEU A 78 -4.85 -11.70 9.75
CA LEU A 78 -5.86 -12.65 9.25
C LEU A 78 -5.64 -13.07 7.79
N GLY A 79 -4.43 -12.86 7.25
CA GLY A 79 -4.06 -13.26 5.89
C GLY A 79 -3.93 -12.09 4.93
N ASP A 80 -3.87 -12.42 3.62
CA ASP A 80 -3.66 -11.48 2.52
C ASP A 80 -4.84 -11.40 1.55
N VAL A 81 -5.91 -12.16 1.81
CA VAL A 81 -7.12 -12.23 0.98
C VAL A 81 -8.32 -11.80 1.80
N CYS A 82 -9.08 -10.83 1.28
CA CYS A 82 -10.28 -10.30 1.91
C CYS A 82 -11.52 -10.97 1.32
N THR A 83 -12.54 -11.24 2.15
CA THR A 83 -13.85 -11.75 1.67
C THR A 83 -14.65 -10.70 0.93
N ARG A 84 -14.37 -9.41 1.14
CA ARG A 84 -15.06 -8.27 0.52
C ARG A 84 -14.25 -7.62 -0.60
N LYS A 85 -14.97 -7.05 -1.57
CA LYS A 85 -14.40 -6.34 -2.71
C LYS A 85 -14.81 -4.88 -2.69
N CYS A 86 -14.13 -4.05 -1.90
CA CYS A 86 -14.39 -2.63 -1.84
C CYS A 86 -13.81 -1.90 -3.06
N GLY A 87 -14.57 -0.99 -3.68
CA GLY A 87 -14.19 -0.34 -4.94
C GLY A 87 -12.94 0.56 -4.85
N PHE A 88 -12.54 0.97 -3.66
CA PHE A 88 -11.35 1.78 -3.39
C PHE A 88 -10.14 0.98 -2.90
N CYS A 89 -10.31 -0.33 -2.63
CA CYS A 89 -9.30 -1.17 -2.00
C CYS A 89 -8.55 -2.01 -3.04
N ASN A 90 -7.23 -2.02 -2.98
CA ASN A 90 -6.39 -2.82 -3.88
C ASN A 90 -5.93 -4.15 -3.25
N ILE A 91 -6.48 -4.53 -2.09
CA ILE A 91 -6.21 -5.82 -1.46
C ILE A 91 -6.94 -6.92 -2.27
N LYS A 92 -6.28 -8.06 -2.44
CA LYS A 92 -6.82 -9.21 -3.14
C LYS A 92 -8.11 -9.70 -2.48
N SER A 93 -9.17 -9.85 -3.27
CA SER A 93 -10.46 -10.39 -2.80
C SER A 93 -10.63 -11.83 -3.27
N GLY A 94 -11.27 -12.66 -2.44
CA GLY A 94 -11.53 -14.07 -2.77
C GLY A 94 -11.80 -14.92 -1.53
N ASN A 95 -11.49 -16.21 -1.65
CA ASN A 95 -11.59 -17.14 -0.53
C ASN A 95 -10.26 -17.13 0.26
N PRO A 96 -10.27 -16.66 1.52
CA PRO A 96 -9.07 -16.67 2.36
C PRO A 96 -8.66 -18.09 2.76
N ASN A 97 -7.38 -18.26 3.04
CA ASN A 97 -6.87 -19.48 3.66
C ASN A 97 -7.29 -19.56 5.14
N ALA A 98 -7.08 -20.73 5.76
CA ALA A 98 -7.27 -20.91 7.19
C ALA A 98 -6.45 -19.88 7.98
N VAL A 99 -6.99 -19.45 9.13
CA VAL A 99 -6.33 -18.49 10.02
C VAL A 99 -5.04 -19.09 10.59
N ASP A 100 -3.96 -18.35 10.52
CA ASP A 100 -2.67 -18.74 11.11
C ASP A 100 -2.61 -18.29 12.58
N VAL A 101 -2.81 -19.23 13.50
CA VAL A 101 -2.78 -19.00 14.95
C VAL A 101 -1.44 -18.45 15.45
N LEU A 102 -0.35 -18.64 14.70
CA LEU A 102 0.99 -18.15 15.06
C LEU A 102 1.29 -16.75 14.50
N GLU A 103 0.43 -16.20 13.67
CA GLU A 103 0.63 -14.88 13.05
C GLU A 103 0.83 -13.77 14.11
N PRO A 104 0.04 -13.66 15.19
CA PRO A 104 0.24 -12.63 16.21
C PRO A 104 1.59 -12.73 16.92
N LYS A 105 2.06 -13.94 17.19
CA LYS A 105 3.38 -14.17 17.80
C LYS A 105 4.51 -13.75 16.86
N ARG A 106 4.43 -14.12 15.59
CA ARG A 106 5.42 -13.71 14.58
C ARG A 106 5.42 -12.19 14.40
N LEU A 107 4.24 -11.57 14.38
CA LEU A 107 4.09 -10.14 14.28
C LEU A 107 4.77 -9.42 15.46
N ALA A 108 4.49 -9.84 16.69
CA ALA A 108 5.10 -9.24 17.89
C ALA A 108 6.64 -9.31 17.85
N ILE A 109 7.20 -10.47 17.47
CA ILE A 109 8.65 -10.66 17.33
C ILE A 109 9.22 -9.77 16.23
N ALA A 110 8.54 -9.65 15.09
CA ALA A 110 8.99 -8.84 13.98
C ALA A 110 8.98 -7.35 14.33
N ILE A 111 7.93 -6.85 14.97
CA ILE A 111 7.83 -5.45 15.41
C ILE A 111 8.96 -5.12 16.38
N SER A 112 9.25 -6.00 17.35
CA SER A 112 10.32 -5.76 18.32
C SER A 112 11.71 -5.71 17.65
N LYS A 113 11.94 -6.52 16.60
CA LYS A 113 13.21 -6.54 15.85
C LYS A 113 13.37 -5.38 14.86
N LEU A 114 12.26 -4.89 14.28
CA LEU A 114 12.28 -3.81 13.30
C LEU A 114 12.55 -2.43 13.92
N ASN A 115 12.44 -2.31 15.24
CA ASN A 115 12.55 -1.02 15.94
C ASN A 115 11.71 0.08 15.25
N LEU A 116 10.49 -0.28 14.83
CA LEU A 116 9.60 0.63 14.12
C LEU A 116 9.17 1.77 15.05
N LYS A 117 9.19 2.99 14.53
CA LYS A 117 8.72 4.17 15.25
C LYS A 117 7.20 4.24 15.32
N HIS A 118 6.53 3.70 14.28
CA HIS A 118 5.09 3.70 14.20
C HIS A 118 4.61 2.45 13.45
N VAL A 119 3.68 1.70 14.05
CA VAL A 119 3.07 0.52 13.46
C VAL A 119 1.56 0.67 13.48
N VAL A 120 0.94 0.46 12.34
CA VAL A 120 -0.51 0.30 12.22
C VAL A 120 -0.79 -1.18 12.01
N ILE A 121 -1.72 -1.73 12.77
CA ILE A 121 -2.22 -3.09 12.59
C ILE A 121 -3.66 -2.99 12.10
N THR A 122 -3.94 -3.62 10.98
CA THR A 122 -5.27 -3.73 10.38
C THR A 122 -5.54 -5.17 9.99
N SER A 123 -6.76 -5.49 9.59
CA SER A 123 -7.15 -6.83 9.15
C SER A 123 -7.80 -6.81 7.78
N VAL A 124 -7.83 -7.95 7.10
CA VAL A 124 -8.79 -8.23 6.03
C VAL A 124 -10.14 -8.59 6.63
N ASP A 125 -11.23 -8.40 5.89
CA ASP A 125 -12.54 -8.91 6.29
C ASP A 125 -12.58 -10.44 6.14
N ARG A 126 -13.16 -11.10 7.13
CA ARG A 126 -13.24 -12.55 7.23
C ARG A 126 -14.70 -12.98 7.52
N ASP A 127 -15.61 -12.60 6.59
CA ASP A 127 -17.03 -13.02 6.69
C ASP A 127 -17.22 -14.55 6.63
N ASP A 128 -16.16 -15.29 6.29
CA ASP A 128 -16.11 -16.75 6.33
C ASP A 128 -15.96 -17.33 7.74
N LEU A 129 -15.58 -16.51 8.73
CA LEU A 129 -15.46 -16.91 10.12
C LEU A 129 -16.73 -16.56 10.90
N ILE A 130 -17.07 -17.37 11.90
CA ILE A 130 -18.28 -17.21 12.72
C ILE A 130 -18.26 -15.88 13.49
N ASP A 131 -17.08 -15.46 13.94
CA ASP A 131 -16.82 -14.24 14.70
C ASP A 131 -16.41 -13.05 13.81
N GLY A 132 -16.41 -13.22 12.47
CA GLY A 132 -15.93 -12.19 11.52
C GLY A 132 -14.44 -11.88 11.61
N GLY A 133 -13.69 -12.67 12.39
CA GLY A 133 -12.26 -12.47 12.64
C GLY A 133 -11.95 -11.59 13.85
N ALA A 134 -12.87 -11.48 14.80
CA ALA A 134 -12.71 -10.70 16.04
C ALA A 134 -11.90 -11.44 17.12
#